data_edd97cef21541477dbde9b1f7685ff39
#
_entry.id   edd97cef21541477dbde9b1f7685ff39
#
_cell.length_a   1.000
_cell.length_b   1.000
_cell.length_c   1.000
_cell.angle_alpha   90.00
_cell.angle_beta   90.00
_cell.angle_gamma   90.00
#
_symmetry.space_group_name_H-M   'P 1'
#
loop_
_entity.id
_entity.type
_entity.pdbx_description
1 polymer ?
#
loop_
_entity_poly.entity_id
_entity_poly.type
_entity_poly.pdbx_seq_one_letter_code
_entity_poly.pdbx_strand_id
1 'polypeptide(L)'
;MACAIECQRAGFVAALVDKGCLVNSLFHYPANMTFFTTPELLEIGNLPFNSANQKPTRQEALEYYRNVAQHYHLDIRQYQQVISVTGHDGAFRVMVRDRNNREMEYSSRKIVVATGYYDLPNYMRIPGEDLPKVMHYYKEPHPYFDMDVLVVGAKNSAAIAALELWRRGSRVTLVHRGAGIHNNVKYWIKPDIENRIKNGEVAAYFNSSVCEILPDAVRLKTPEGERVLKNDFVFALTGYHPDYDFLRAVGIQLSTPEMRPVCDPDTFESNVPGIYVAGVVVSGSRTSEIFIENGRFHGRKIAEDLAGKMKGKMKAALSEEQIAVSEAQTIIAPTHWVNEE
;
A
#
# COMPACT_ATOMS: atom_id res chain seq x y z
N MET A 1 -8.61 6.41 -1.24
CA MET A 1 -10.07 6.53 -1.36
C MET A 1 -10.74 6.75 0.00
N ALA A 2 -10.66 5.84 0.99
CA ALA A 2 -11.31 6.03 2.30
C ALA A 2 -10.98 7.39 2.94
N CYS A 3 -9.70 7.79 2.95
CA CYS A 3 -9.29 9.09 3.47
C CYS A 3 -9.91 10.27 2.70
N ALA A 4 -9.99 10.21 1.36
CA ALA A 4 -10.60 11.27 0.57
C ALA A 4 -12.10 11.44 0.88
N ILE A 5 -12.82 10.32 1.06
CA ILE A 5 -14.24 10.35 1.46
C ILE A 5 -14.41 11.03 2.82
N GLU A 6 -13.60 10.65 3.81
CA GLU A 6 -13.70 11.25 5.15
C GLU A 6 -13.29 12.73 5.14
N CYS A 7 -12.29 13.11 4.35
CA CYS A 7 -11.94 14.52 4.13
C CYS A 7 -13.08 15.31 3.48
N GLN A 8 -13.75 14.77 2.46
CA GLN A 8 -14.92 15.41 1.85
C GLN A 8 -16.06 15.60 2.86
N ARG A 9 -16.34 14.60 3.71
CA ARG A 9 -17.34 14.68 4.79
C ARG A 9 -17.01 15.77 5.81
N ALA A 10 -15.72 16.00 6.05
CA ALA A 10 -15.23 17.05 6.92
C ALA A 10 -15.17 18.44 6.23
N GLY A 11 -15.63 18.56 4.97
CA GLY A 11 -15.66 19.81 4.22
C GLY A 11 -14.35 20.16 3.48
N PHE A 12 -13.44 19.22 3.33
CA PHE A 12 -12.20 19.43 2.56
C PHE A 12 -12.36 19.05 1.11
N VAL A 13 -11.66 19.74 0.23
CA VAL A 13 -11.44 19.31 -1.16
C VAL A 13 -10.26 18.37 -1.18
N ALA A 14 -10.46 17.14 -1.67
CA ALA A 14 -9.44 16.11 -1.74
C ALA A 14 -9.30 15.59 -3.18
N ALA A 15 -8.05 15.53 -3.67
CA ALA A 15 -7.70 14.85 -4.91
C ALA A 15 -6.81 13.64 -4.61
N LEU A 16 -7.02 12.55 -5.35
CA LEU A 16 -6.18 11.36 -5.30
C LEU A 16 -5.28 11.33 -6.52
N VAL A 17 -3.99 11.09 -6.31
CA VAL A 17 -3.01 10.92 -7.39
C VAL A 17 -2.48 9.50 -7.32
N ASP A 18 -2.57 8.74 -8.40
CA ASP A 18 -2.06 7.38 -8.49
C ASP A 18 -1.22 7.21 -9.76
N LYS A 19 -0.04 6.58 -9.64
CA LYS A 19 0.84 6.28 -10.78
C LYS A 19 0.24 5.26 -11.76
N GLY A 20 -0.70 4.47 -11.29
CA GLY A 20 -1.42 3.47 -12.09
C GLY A 20 -2.90 3.80 -12.25
N CYS A 21 -3.69 2.77 -12.46
CA CYS A 21 -5.15 2.88 -12.54
C CYS A 21 -5.80 2.97 -11.16
N LEU A 22 -7.10 3.23 -11.14
CA LEU A 22 -7.90 3.16 -9.92
C LEU A 22 -7.66 1.84 -9.17
N VAL A 23 -7.34 1.92 -7.88
CA VAL A 23 -6.99 0.79 -7.01
C VAL A 23 -5.92 -0.13 -7.61
N ASN A 24 -4.85 0.48 -8.11
CA ASN A 24 -3.80 -0.16 -8.89
C ASN A 24 -3.22 -1.43 -8.23
N SER A 25 -3.03 -1.44 -6.92
CA SER A 25 -2.54 -2.64 -6.22
C SER A 25 -3.51 -3.82 -6.36
N LEU A 26 -4.84 -3.60 -6.25
CA LEU A 26 -5.84 -4.64 -6.45
C LEU A 26 -5.88 -5.13 -7.90
N PHE A 27 -5.69 -4.22 -8.86
CA PHE A 27 -5.59 -4.57 -10.27
C PHE A 27 -4.41 -5.51 -10.55
N HIS A 28 -3.32 -5.39 -9.82
CA HIS A 28 -2.14 -6.24 -9.96
C HIS A 28 -2.18 -7.54 -9.14
N TYR A 29 -3.19 -7.75 -8.29
CA TYR A 29 -3.38 -9.03 -7.60
C TYR A 29 -3.68 -10.17 -8.59
N PRO A 30 -3.49 -11.44 -8.19
CA PRO A 30 -3.80 -12.59 -9.03
C PRO A 30 -5.22 -12.54 -9.58
N ALA A 31 -5.40 -12.90 -10.86
CA ALA A 31 -6.68 -12.76 -11.57
C ALA A 31 -7.83 -13.49 -10.86
N ASN A 32 -7.53 -14.70 -10.35
CA ASN A 32 -8.50 -15.57 -9.67
C ASN A 32 -8.51 -15.39 -8.14
N MET A 33 -7.91 -14.30 -7.63
CA MET A 33 -7.82 -14.08 -6.20
C MET A 33 -9.20 -13.93 -5.56
N THR A 34 -9.39 -14.63 -4.45
CA THR A 34 -10.48 -14.42 -3.49
C THR A 34 -9.89 -13.79 -2.24
N PHE A 35 -10.52 -12.76 -1.71
CA PHE A 35 -10.09 -12.12 -0.48
C PHE A 35 -10.17 -13.09 0.71
N PHE A 36 -9.37 -12.84 1.74
CA PHE A 36 -9.36 -13.67 2.94
C PHE A 36 -10.45 -13.29 3.94
N THR A 37 -11.12 -12.18 3.71
CA THR A 37 -12.12 -11.56 4.57
C THR A 37 -13.48 -11.45 3.87
N THR A 38 -14.51 -11.06 4.62
CA THR A 38 -15.86 -10.85 4.11
C THR A 38 -16.03 -9.48 3.47
N PRO A 39 -17.05 -9.28 2.61
CA PRO A 39 -17.28 -7.99 1.93
C PRO A 39 -17.39 -6.81 2.89
N GLU A 40 -18.09 -6.96 4.02
CA GLU A 40 -18.36 -5.90 4.99
C GLU A 40 -17.08 -5.33 5.59
N LEU A 41 -16.04 -6.14 5.71
CA LEU A 41 -14.74 -5.70 6.22
C LEU A 41 -13.91 -4.95 5.16
N LEU A 42 -14.29 -5.02 3.91
CA LEU A 42 -13.66 -4.29 2.79
C LEU A 42 -14.38 -3.00 2.44
N GLU A 43 -15.54 -2.74 3.04
CA GLU A 43 -16.34 -1.55 2.80
C GLU A 43 -15.62 -0.27 3.21
N ILE A 44 -15.78 0.78 2.41
CA ILE A 44 -15.33 2.14 2.70
C ILE A 44 -16.46 3.13 2.47
N GLY A 45 -16.45 4.24 3.20
CA GLY A 45 -17.41 5.31 3.03
C GLY A 45 -18.85 4.92 3.39
N ASN A 46 -19.10 3.86 4.16
CA ASN A 46 -20.44 3.33 4.48
C ASN A 46 -21.26 2.94 3.23
N LEU A 47 -20.60 2.66 2.10
CA LEU A 47 -21.25 2.10 0.93
C LEU A 47 -21.20 0.57 1.03
N PRO A 48 -22.35 -0.16 0.99
CA PRO A 48 -22.35 -1.61 1.10
C PRO A 48 -21.59 -2.29 -0.04
N PHE A 49 -20.82 -3.32 0.29
CA PHE A 49 -20.18 -4.20 -0.68
C PHE A 49 -20.99 -5.48 -0.83
N ASN A 50 -21.90 -5.51 -1.77
CA ASN A 50 -22.69 -6.68 -2.06
C ASN A 50 -21.88 -7.68 -2.88
N SER A 51 -21.69 -8.89 -2.37
CA SER A 51 -21.07 -10.01 -3.06
C SER A 51 -21.98 -11.24 -2.94
N ALA A 52 -22.05 -12.02 -4.00
CA ALA A 52 -22.73 -13.31 -3.97
C ALA A 52 -21.94 -14.36 -3.17
N ASN A 53 -20.68 -14.10 -2.89
CA ASN A 53 -19.76 -14.99 -2.21
C ASN A 53 -19.48 -14.51 -0.79
N GLN A 54 -19.32 -15.43 0.15
CA GLN A 54 -18.91 -15.13 1.52
C GLN A 54 -17.55 -14.36 1.55
N LYS A 55 -16.69 -14.63 0.58
CA LYS A 55 -15.40 -13.96 0.39
C LYS A 55 -15.37 -13.41 -1.03
N PRO A 56 -15.32 -12.10 -1.23
CA PRO A 56 -15.38 -11.52 -2.55
C PRO A 56 -14.14 -11.83 -3.38
N THR A 57 -14.32 -11.88 -4.67
CA THR A 57 -13.26 -12.02 -5.65
C THR A 57 -12.57 -10.67 -5.90
N ARG A 58 -11.36 -10.72 -6.49
CA ARG A 58 -10.69 -9.53 -7.01
C ARG A 58 -11.58 -8.72 -7.97
N GLN A 59 -12.32 -9.40 -8.84
CA GLN A 59 -13.18 -8.75 -9.82
C GLN A 59 -14.32 -7.96 -9.16
N GLU A 60 -15.01 -8.56 -8.18
CA GLU A 60 -16.05 -7.89 -7.39
C GLU A 60 -15.48 -6.67 -6.64
N ALA A 61 -14.26 -6.78 -6.08
CA ALA A 61 -13.63 -5.66 -5.41
C ALA A 61 -13.26 -4.51 -6.36
N LEU A 62 -12.76 -4.80 -7.56
CA LEU A 62 -12.50 -3.77 -8.58
C LEU A 62 -13.79 -3.03 -8.99
N GLU A 63 -14.89 -3.76 -9.12
CA GLU A 63 -16.21 -3.18 -9.41
C GLU A 63 -16.70 -2.34 -8.24
N TYR A 64 -16.63 -2.87 -7.03
CA TYR A 64 -17.04 -2.16 -5.82
C TYR A 64 -16.30 -0.83 -5.67
N TYR A 65 -14.98 -0.81 -5.77
CA TYR A 65 -14.21 0.45 -5.61
C TYR A 65 -14.43 1.44 -6.76
N ARG A 66 -14.76 0.98 -7.99
CA ARG A 66 -15.24 1.90 -9.05
C ARG A 66 -16.57 2.55 -8.67
N ASN A 67 -17.51 1.76 -8.16
CA ASN A 67 -18.82 2.26 -7.71
C ASN A 67 -18.65 3.26 -6.55
N VAL A 68 -17.75 3.00 -5.61
CA VAL A 68 -17.40 3.94 -4.54
C VAL A 68 -16.86 5.25 -5.12
N ALA A 69 -15.92 5.18 -6.07
CA ALA A 69 -15.35 6.37 -6.69
C ALA A 69 -16.41 7.23 -7.39
N GLN A 70 -17.32 6.60 -8.11
CA GLN A 70 -18.45 7.27 -8.79
C GLN A 70 -19.45 7.85 -7.80
N HIS A 71 -19.85 7.07 -6.78
CA HIS A 71 -20.82 7.49 -5.77
C HIS A 71 -20.39 8.76 -5.01
N TYR A 72 -19.11 8.83 -4.66
CA TYR A 72 -18.54 9.98 -3.93
C TYR A 72 -17.97 11.06 -4.86
N HIS A 73 -18.07 10.91 -6.18
CA HIS A 73 -17.49 11.85 -7.17
C HIS A 73 -16.04 12.20 -6.84
N LEU A 74 -15.22 11.17 -6.52
CA LEU A 74 -13.82 11.38 -6.11
C LEU A 74 -13.00 11.94 -7.28
N ASP A 75 -12.23 13.03 -7.05
CA ASP A 75 -11.21 13.51 -8.00
C ASP A 75 -10.02 12.56 -8.00
N ILE A 76 -9.97 11.63 -8.98
CA ILE A 76 -8.93 10.61 -9.10
C ILE A 76 -8.13 10.84 -10.36
N ARG A 77 -6.86 11.21 -10.19
CA ARG A 77 -5.88 11.51 -11.22
C ARG A 77 -5.00 10.29 -11.44
N GLN A 78 -5.44 9.42 -12.34
CA GLN A 78 -4.77 8.17 -12.67
C GLN A 78 -3.57 8.40 -13.59
N TYR A 79 -2.61 7.46 -13.58
CA TYR A 79 -1.39 7.47 -14.39
C TYR A 79 -0.55 8.73 -14.21
N GLN A 80 -0.51 9.24 -12.97
CA GLN A 80 0.30 10.36 -12.57
C GLN A 80 1.16 9.95 -11.37
N GLN A 81 2.46 9.86 -11.59
CA GLN A 81 3.42 9.52 -10.54
C GLN A 81 3.86 10.79 -9.81
N VAL A 82 3.69 10.83 -8.50
CA VAL A 82 4.31 11.87 -7.67
C VAL A 82 5.82 11.63 -7.67
N ILE A 83 6.58 12.62 -8.12
CA ILE A 83 8.05 12.56 -8.21
C ILE A 83 8.73 13.37 -7.12
N SER A 84 8.09 14.43 -6.61
CA SER A 84 8.58 15.18 -5.46
C SER A 84 7.45 15.90 -4.72
N VAL A 85 7.69 16.15 -3.44
CA VAL A 85 6.88 17.02 -2.59
C VAL A 85 7.83 18.01 -1.92
N THR A 86 7.55 19.30 -2.04
CA THR A 86 8.34 20.39 -1.45
C THR A 86 7.41 21.37 -0.71
N GLY A 87 7.99 22.31 0.04
CA GLY A 87 7.22 23.28 0.81
C GLY A 87 7.01 22.88 2.26
N HIS A 88 5.95 23.36 2.87
CA HIS A 88 5.68 23.18 4.30
C HIS A 88 4.18 23.09 4.57
N ASP A 89 3.79 22.85 5.83
CA ASP A 89 2.39 22.79 6.25
C ASP A 89 1.59 24.02 5.80
N GLY A 90 0.55 23.77 5.03
CA GLY A 90 -0.32 24.80 4.44
C GLY A 90 0.07 25.25 3.03
N ALA A 91 1.30 24.93 2.55
CA ALA A 91 1.82 25.40 1.25
C ALA A 91 2.76 24.36 0.59
N PHE A 92 2.26 23.15 0.37
CA PHE A 92 3.00 22.12 -0.36
C PHE A 92 2.86 22.29 -1.86
N ARG A 93 3.94 21.93 -2.57
CA ARG A 93 3.97 21.75 -4.02
C ARG A 93 4.25 20.29 -4.31
N VAL A 94 3.40 19.68 -5.12
CA VAL A 94 3.46 18.26 -5.49
C VAL A 94 3.75 18.19 -6.99
N MET A 95 4.95 17.79 -7.34
CA MET A 95 5.32 17.56 -8.73
C MET A 95 4.91 16.15 -9.13
N VAL A 96 4.21 16.04 -10.25
CA VAL A 96 3.77 14.77 -10.80
C VAL A 96 4.23 14.62 -12.24
N ARG A 97 4.41 13.36 -12.68
CA ARG A 97 4.73 13.01 -14.07
C ARG A 97 3.65 12.07 -14.61
N ASP A 98 3.06 12.42 -15.75
CA ASP A 98 2.08 11.58 -16.41
C ASP A 98 2.73 10.47 -17.26
N ARG A 99 1.91 9.56 -17.82
CA ARG A 99 2.36 8.46 -18.70
C ARG A 99 3.06 8.92 -19.99
N ASN A 100 2.93 10.20 -20.35
CA ASN A 100 3.60 10.80 -21.50
C ASN A 100 4.86 11.59 -21.12
N ASN A 101 5.37 11.38 -19.88
CA ASN A 101 6.50 12.09 -19.30
C ASN A 101 6.32 13.62 -19.17
N ARG A 102 5.07 14.12 -19.18
CA ARG A 102 4.81 15.54 -18.94
C ARG A 102 4.73 15.76 -17.43
N GLU A 103 5.46 16.79 -16.98
CA GLU A 103 5.46 17.20 -15.59
C GLU A 103 4.39 18.27 -15.34
N MET A 104 3.73 18.17 -14.20
CA MET A 104 2.70 19.08 -13.75
C MET A 104 2.87 19.32 -12.25
N GLU A 105 2.56 20.52 -11.79
CA GLU A 105 2.62 20.88 -10.38
C GLU A 105 1.21 21.05 -9.81
N TYR A 106 0.98 20.49 -8.63
CA TYR A 106 -0.20 20.71 -7.83
C TYR A 106 0.17 21.42 -6.54
N SER A 107 -0.66 22.36 -6.11
CA SER A 107 -0.57 22.97 -4.79
C SER A 107 -1.52 22.26 -3.83
N SER A 108 -1.05 21.99 -2.61
CA SER A 108 -1.87 21.39 -1.56
C SER A 108 -1.53 21.96 -0.19
N ARG A 109 -2.52 22.08 0.67
CA ARG A 109 -2.28 22.48 2.07
C ARG A 109 -1.83 21.32 2.94
N LYS A 110 -2.23 20.10 2.60
CA LYS A 110 -1.95 18.87 3.35
C LYS A 110 -1.70 17.72 2.39
N ILE A 111 -0.88 16.77 2.81
CA ILE A 111 -0.55 15.58 2.04
C ILE A 111 -0.93 14.34 2.85
N VAL A 112 -1.51 13.33 2.21
CA VAL A 112 -1.70 11.99 2.78
C VAL A 112 -0.99 10.98 1.91
N VAL A 113 0.06 10.37 2.43
CA VAL A 113 0.81 9.30 1.76
C VAL A 113 0.12 7.97 2.03
N ALA A 114 -0.46 7.36 0.98
CA ALA A 114 -1.18 6.09 1.05
C ALA A 114 -0.71 5.11 -0.05
N THR A 115 0.59 5.12 -0.34
CA THR A 115 1.22 4.41 -1.47
C THR A 115 1.22 2.89 -1.34
N GLY A 116 1.00 2.35 -0.14
CA GLY A 116 1.03 0.91 0.09
C GLY A 116 2.44 0.31 0.04
N TYR A 117 2.52 -0.99 -0.29
CA TYR A 117 3.81 -1.70 -0.38
C TYR A 117 3.87 -2.68 -1.56
N TYR A 118 2.83 -2.85 -2.34
CA TYR A 118 2.73 -3.93 -3.33
C TYR A 118 3.55 -3.69 -4.61
N ASP A 119 4.01 -2.47 -4.82
CA ASP A 119 4.67 -2.08 -6.07
C ASP A 119 6.16 -2.44 -6.13
N LEU A 120 6.80 -2.71 -5.00
CA LEU A 120 8.24 -2.98 -4.92
C LEU A 120 8.49 -4.37 -4.30
N PRO A 121 8.92 -5.35 -5.12
CA PRO A 121 9.26 -6.68 -4.63
C PRO A 121 10.62 -6.68 -3.91
N ASN A 122 10.76 -7.59 -2.95
CA ASN A 122 12.05 -7.86 -2.33
C ASN A 122 12.91 -8.68 -3.29
N TYR A 123 13.83 -8.06 -3.99
CA TYR A 123 14.76 -8.74 -4.90
C TYR A 123 15.71 -9.66 -4.14
N MET A 124 16.01 -10.82 -4.71
CA MET A 124 17.00 -11.78 -4.18
C MET A 124 18.43 -11.30 -4.41
N ARG A 125 18.63 -10.43 -5.41
CA ARG A 125 19.92 -9.87 -5.83
C ARG A 125 20.94 -10.96 -6.20
N ILE A 126 20.51 -11.91 -7.01
CA ILE A 126 21.31 -13.02 -7.50
C ILE A 126 21.50 -12.95 -9.02
N PRO A 127 22.54 -13.57 -9.58
CA PRO A 127 22.73 -13.65 -11.04
C PRO A 127 21.51 -14.26 -11.73
N GLY A 128 21.05 -13.63 -12.80
CA GLY A 128 19.93 -14.08 -13.64
C GLY A 128 18.54 -13.75 -13.08
N GLU A 129 18.41 -12.97 -11.99
CA GLU A 129 17.11 -12.55 -11.48
C GLU A 129 16.36 -11.60 -12.45
N ASP A 130 17.08 -10.97 -13.38
CA ASP A 130 16.56 -10.09 -14.42
C ASP A 130 16.16 -10.82 -15.72
N LEU A 131 16.34 -12.14 -15.79
CA LEU A 131 15.92 -12.93 -16.95
C LEU A 131 14.41 -12.85 -17.16
N PRO A 132 13.91 -12.81 -18.42
CA PRO A 132 12.48 -12.70 -18.73
C PRO A 132 11.58 -13.80 -18.16
N LYS A 133 12.17 -14.95 -17.80
CA LYS A 133 11.45 -16.07 -17.15
C LYS A 133 11.20 -15.85 -15.65
N VAL A 134 11.74 -14.79 -15.04
CA VAL A 134 11.61 -14.49 -13.62
C VAL A 134 10.52 -13.47 -13.41
N MET A 135 9.55 -13.83 -12.57
CA MET A 135 8.42 -12.97 -12.23
C MET A 135 8.34 -12.77 -10.72
N HIS A 136 8.14 -11.51 -10.30
CA HIS A 136 7.92 -11.16 -8.90
C HIS A 136 6.44 -11.07 -8.54
N TYR A 137 5.55 -11.14 -9.55
CA TYR A 137 4.10 -11.09 -9.39
C TYR A 137 3.47 -12.30 -10.07
N TYR A 138 2.71 -13.07 -9.30
CA TYR A 138 1.89 -14.13 -9.83
C TYR A 138 0.55 -13.58 -10.31
N LYS A 139 0.11 -13.93 -11.52
CA LYS A 139 -1.17 -13.49 -12.10
C LYS A 139 -2.17 -14.64 -12.23
N GLU A 140 -1.80 -15.69 -12.95
CA GLU A 140 -2.66 -16.82 -13.24
C GLU A 140 -1.82 -18.04 -13.66
N PRO A 141 -2.35 -19.28 -13.55
CA PRO A 141 -1.57 -20.49 -13.81
C PRO A 141 -1.55 -20.93 -15.28
N HIS A 142 -2.52 -20.50 -16.11
CA HIS A 142 -2.74 -21.07 -17.46
C HIS A 142 -1.51 -21.07 -18.37
N PRO A 143 -0.69 -20.01 -18.44
CA PRO A 143 0.48 -19.98 -19.32
C PRO A 143 1.60 -21.00 -18.99
N TYR A 144 1.50 -21.65 -17.82
CA TYR A 144 2.55 -22.53 -17.27
C TYR A 144 2.18 -24.01 -17.29
N PHE A 145 1.14 -24.37 -18.06
CA PHE A 145 0.73 -25.76 -18.24
C PHE A 145 1.89 -26.60 -18.82
N ASP A 146 2.16 -27.75 -18.20
CA ASP A 146 3.25 -28.70 -18.56
C ASP A 146 4.67 -28.09 -18.52
N MET A 147 4.88 -27.02 -17.73
CA MET A 147 6.19 -26.37 -17.55
C MET A 147 6.83 -26.71 -16.21
N ASP A 148 8.17 -26.64 -16.14
CA ASP A 148 8.94 -26.77 -14.92
C ASP A 148 9.03 -25.40 -14.22
N VAL A 149 8.26 -25.22 -13.15
CA VAL A 149 8.07 -23.92 -12.47
C VAL A 149 8.66 -23.93 -11.08
N LEU A 150 9.55 -22.98 -10.80
CA LEU A 150 10.07 -22.73 -9.45
C LEU A 150 9.27 -21.64 -8.77
N VAL A 151 8.85 -21.88 -7.53
CA VAL A 151 8.24 -20.88 -6.64
C VAL A 151 9.17 -20.63 -5.45
N VAL A 152 9.69 -19.41 -5.33
CA VAL A 152 10.54 -18.99 -4.21
C VAL A 152 9.70 -18.31 -3.15
N GLY A 153 9.66 -18.86 -1.95
CA GLY A 153 8.87 -18.35 -0.82
C GLY A 153 8.07 -19.45 -0.13
N ALA A 154 7.51 -19.17 1.03
CA ALA A 154 6.68 -20.12 1.80
C ALA A 154 5.57 -19.42 2.60
N LYS A 155 5.19 -18.19 2.25
CA LYS A 155 4.02 -17.49 2.81
C LYS A 155 2.81 -17.66 1.89
N ASN A 156 1.69 -16.96 2.19
CA ASN A 156 0.43 -17.12 1.48
C ASN A 156 0.55 -17.05 -0.05
N SER A 157 1.23 -16.04 -0.59
CA SER A 157 1.34 -15.87 -2.05
C SER A 157 2.05 -17.05 -2.71
N ALA A 158 3.15 -17.54 -2.11
CA ALA A 158 3.89 -18.68 -2.64
C ALA A 158 3.10 -19.97 -2.55
N ALA A 159 2.45 -20.24 -1.41
CA ALA A 159 1.63 -21.43 -1.21
C ALA A 159 0.45 -21.47 -2.19
N ILE A 160 -0.26 -20.34 -2.37
CA ILE A 160 -1.39 -20.23 -3.30
C ILE A 160 -0.91 -20.43 -4.75
N ALA A 161 0.15 -19.72 -5.16
CA ALA A 161 0.69 -19.85 -6.51
C ALA A 161 1.14 -21.30 -6.81
N ALA A 162 1.85 -21.95 -5.87
CA ALA A 162 2.27 -23.34 -6.02
C ALA A 162 1.07 -24.28 -6.18
N LEU A 163 0.01 -24.13 -5.38
CA LEU A 163 -1.20 -24.93 -5.47
C LEU A 163 -1.96 -24.70 -6.78
N GLU A 164 -2.11 -23.45 -7.22
CA GLU A 164 -2.82 -23.13 -8.45
C GLU A 164 -2.07 -23.63 -9.68
N LEU A 165 -0.76 -23.46 -9.73
CA LEU A 165 0.11 -23.97 -10.79
C LEU A 165 0.04 -25.50 -10.87
N TRP A 166 0.22 -26.20 -9.74
CA TRP A 166 0.11 -27.66 -9.67
C TRP A 166 -1.25 -28.15 -10.15
N ARG A 167 -2.36 -27.56 -9.66
CA ARG A 167 -3.72 -27.94 -10.08
C ARG A 167 -3.98 -27.74 -11.58
N ARG A 168 -3.22 -26.91 -12.23
CA ARG A 168 -3.32 -26.65 -13.67
C ARG A 168 -2.22 -27.35 -14.49
N GLY A 169 -1.53 -28.33 -13.89
CA GLY A 169 -0.64 -29.25 -14.59
C GLY A 169 0.80 -28.78 -14.74
N SER A 170 1.25 -27.76 -14.00
CA SER A 170 2.66 -27.41 -13.92
C SER A 170 3.40 -28.41 -13.04
N ARG A 171 4.67 -28.69 -13.34
CA ARG A 171 5.60 -29.37 -12.44
C ARG A 171 6.22 -28.34 -11.51
N VAL A 172 5.72 -28.29 -10.28
CA VAL A 172 6.06 -27.22 -9.33
C VAL A 172 7.16 -27.67 -8.37
N THR A 173 8.19 -26.83 -8.24
CA THR A 173 9.21 -26.92 -7.21
C THR A 173 9.13 -25.68 -6.32
N LEU A 174 8.98 -25.85 -5.00
CA LEU A 174 8.98 -24.78 -4.02
C LEU A 174 10.34 -24.72 -3.31
N VAL A 175 10.94 -23.51 -3.21
CA VAL A 175 12.21 -23.28 -2.52
C VAL A 175 12.02 -22.26 -1.41
N HIS A 176 12.48 -22.60 -0.21
CA HIS A 176 12.42 -21.67 0.92
C HIS A 176 13.64 -21.81 1.85
N ARG A 177 14.16 -20.65 2.30
CA ARG A 177 15.30 -20.58 3.22
C ARG A 177 14.99 -21.04 4.65
N GLY A 178 13.73 -21.13 5.03
CA GLY A 178 13.29 -21.67 6.33
C GLY A 178 12.97 -23.16 6.27
N ALA A 179 12.67 -23.75 7.42
CA ALA A 179 12.50 -25.18 7.60
C ALA A 179 11.17 -25.76 7.06
N GLY A 180 10.25 -24.92 6.59
CA GLY A 180 8.94 -25.40 6.12
C GLY A 180 8.02 -24.27 5.70
N ILE A 181 6.76 -24.59 5.44
CA ILE A 181 5.69 -23.63 5.15
C ILE A 181 5.47 -22.74 6.37
N HIS A 182 5.42 -21.43 6.15
CA HIS A 182 5.34 -20.45 7.23
C HIS A 182 4.05 -20.59 8.05
N ASN A 183 4.13 -20.43 9.38
CA ASN A 183 2.98 -20.61 10.27
C ASN A 183 1.82 -19.65 10.02
N ASN A 184 2.09 -18.47 9.45
CA ASN A 184 1.06 -17.47 9.12
C ASN A 184 0.36 -17.75 7.77
N VAL A 185 0.64 -18.86 7.10
CA VAL A 185 -0.17 -19.30 5.96
C VAL A 185 -1.56 -19.67 6.48
N LYS A 186 -2.60 -19.21 5.80
CA LYS A 186 -3.99 -19.39 6.22
C LYS A 186 -4.30 -20.87 6.47
N TYR A 187 -5.04 -21.15 7.54
CA TYR A 187 -5.32 -22.50 8.03
C TYR A 187 -6.03 -23.41 7.00
N TRP A 188 -6.70 -22.84 6.00
CA TRP A 188 -7.34 -23.59 4.90
C TRP A 188 -6.43 -23.79 3.67
N ILE A 189 -5.25 -23.13 3.62
CA ILE A 189 -4.26 -23.28 2.55
C ILE A 189 -3.11 -24.19 3.00
N LYS A 190 -2.64 -23.98 4.24
CA LYS A 190 -1.46 -24.67 4.77
C LYS A 190 -1.54 -26.20 4.70
N PRO A 191 -2.65 -26.86 5.15
CA PRO A 191 -2.76 -28.31 5.08
C PRO A 191 -2.70 -28.85 3.65
N ASP A 192 -3.26 -28.12 2.67
CA ASP A 192 -3.29 -28.58 1.29
C ASP A 192 -1.87 -28.56 0.68
N ILE A 193 -1.13 -27.46 0.79
CA ILE A 193 0.23 -27.40 0.27
C ILE A 193 1.15 -28.41 0.97
N GLU A 194 1.03 -28.58 2.30
CA GLU A 194 1.82 -29.56 3.05
C GLU A 194 1.51 -31.00 2.60
N ASN A 195 0.23 -31.34 2.32
CA ASN A 195 -0.15 -32.64 1.80
C ASN A 195 0.40 -32.87 0.39
N ARG A 196 0.37 -31.85 -0.51
CA ARG A 196 0.95 -31.98 -1.86
C ARG A 196 2.45 -32.23 -1.79
N ILE A 197 3.16 -31.56 -0.88
CA ILE A 197 4.59 -31.78 -0.68
C ILE A 197 4.85 -33.19 -0.12
N LYS A 198 4.10 -33.60 0.90
CA LYS A 198 4.22 -34.93 1.51
C LYS A 198 3.98 -36.07 0.52
N ASN A 199 3.07 -35.88 -0.41
CA ASN A 199 2.71 -36.87 -1.44
C ASN A 199 3.69 -36.84 -2.64
N GLY A 200 4.64 -35.91 -2.68
CA GLY A 200 5.57 -35.75 -3.81
C GLY A 200 4.95 -35.08 -5.05
N GLU A 201 3.75 -34.51 -4.93
CA GLU A 201 3.04 -33.83 -6.02
C GLU A 201 3.59 -32.41 -6.27
N VAL A 202 4.15 -31.79 -5.24
CA VAL A 202 4.94 -30.57 -5.29
C VAL A 202 6.28 -30.86 -4.68
N ALA A 203 7.38 -30.71 -5.45
CA ALA A 203 8.72 -30.82 -4.92
C ALA A 203 9.02 -29.62 -3.99
N ALA A 204 9.74 -29.86 -2.89
CA ALA A 204 10.08 -28.77 -1.96
C ALA A 204 11.52 -28.89 -1.46
N TYR A 205 12.24 -27.76 -1.48
CA TYR A 205 13.57 -27.60 -0.90
C TYR A 205 13.50 -26.57 0.22
N PHE A 206 13.47 -27.04 1.45
CA PHE A 206 13.53 -26.20 2.65
C PHE A 206 14.98 -26.02 3.11
N ASN A 207 15.23 -25.03 3.98
CA ASN A 207 16.58 -24.61 4.39
C ASN A 207 17.50 -24.36 3.17
N SER A 208 16.91 -23.94 2.05
CA SER A 208 17.56 -23.86 0.74
C SER A 208 17.32 -22.49 0.12
N SER A 209 18.24 -22.05 -0.74
CA SER A 209 18.14 -20.78 -1.45
C SER A 209 18.52 -20.93 -2.92
N VAL A 210 17.93 -20.09 -3.76
CA VAL A 210 18.37 -19.91 -5.15
C VAL A 210 19.67 -19.12 -5.14
N CYS A 211 20.71 -19.58 -5.82
CA CYS A 211 22.01 -18.90 -5.93
C CYS A 211 22.18 -18.24 -7.28
N GLU A 212 21.59 -18.81 -8.31
CA GLU A 212 21.73 -18.37 -9.71
C GLU A 212 20.55 -18.87 -10.52
N ILE A 213 20.09 -18.06 -11.47
CA ILE A 213 19.07 -18.41 -12.45
C ILE A 213 19.73 -18.41 -13.83
N LEU A 214 19.64 -19.55 -14.52
CA LEU A 214 20.15 -19.77 -15.88
C LEU A 214 18.98 -19.77 -16.87
N PRO A 215 19.21 -19.64 -18.17
CA PRO A 215 18.13 -19.64 -19.17
C PRO A 215 17.19 -20.85 -19.10
N ASP A 216 17.68 -22.03 -18.83
CA ASP A 216 16.93 -23.29 -18.78
C ASP A 216 17.02 -24.05 -17.45
N ALA A 217 17.67 -23.46 -16.44
CA ALA A 217 17.87 -24.07 -15.14
C ALA A 217 17.90 -23.08 -14.00
N VAL A 218 17.91 -23.59 -12.77
CA VAL A 218 18.20 -22.83 -11.55
C VAL A 218 19.21 -23.59 -10.70
N ARG A 219 20.14 -22.88 -10.08
CA ARG A 219 21.10 -23.41 -9.12
C ARG A 219 20.63 -23.11 -7.71
N LEU A 220 20.54 -24.15 -6.90
CA LEU A 220 20.16 -24.09 -5.49
C LEU A 220 21.34 -24.41 -4.60
N LYS A 221 21.40 -23.72 -3.46
CA LYS A 221 22.21 -24.13 -2.30
C LYS A 221 21.27 -24.82 -1.31
N THR A 222 21.52 -26.11 -1.05
CA THR A 222 20.74 -26.94 -0.12
C THR A 222 21.62 -27.45 1.02
N PRO A 223 21.05 -27.99 2.11
CA PRO A 223 21.84 -28.61 3.18
C PRO A 223 22.75 -29.75 2.70
N GLU A 224 22.35 -30.46 1.63
CA GLU A 224 23.10 -31.57 1.06
C GLU A 224 24.14 -31.14 -0.02
N GLY A 225 24.24 -29.83 -0.27
CA GLY A 225 25.12 -29.26 -1.28
C GLY A 225 24.39 -28.53 -2.40
N GLU A 226 25.13 -28.18 -3.43
CA GLU A 226 24.56 -27.53 -4.63
C GLU A 226 23.76 -28.50 -5.48
N ARG A 227 22.65 -27.97 -6.06
CA ARG A 227 21.82 -28.68 -7.02
C ARG A 227 21.46 -27.78 -8.18
N VAL A 228 21.45 -28.36 -9.38
CA VAL A 228 20.96 -27.69 -10.59
C VAL A 228 19.68 -28.40 -11.03
N LEU A 229 18.61 -27.62 -11.16
CA LEU A 229 17.30 -28.11 -11.56
C LEU A 229 16.93 -27.50 -12.91
N LYS A 230 16.41 -28.32 -13.83
CA LYS A 230 15.76 -27.83 -15.04
C LYS A 230 14.61 -26.90 -14.65
N ASN A 231 14.44 -25.79 -15.35
CA ASN A 231 13.45 -24.79 -15.01
C ASN A 231 13.09 -23.92 -16.21
N ASP A 232 11.81 -23.78 -16.46
CA ASP A 232 11.26 -22.92 -17.51
C ASP A 232 10.89 -21.53 -16.96
N PHE A 233 10.30 -21.43 -15.73
CA PHE A 233 9.85 -20.19 -15.12
C PHE A 233 10.14 -20.11 -13.62
N VAL A 234 10.37 -18.91 -13.13
CA VAL A 234 10.61 -18.62 -11.71
C VAL A 234 9.64 -17.59 -11.20
N PHE A 235 8.87 -17.91 -10.16
CA PHE A 235 8.12 -16.96 -9.36
C PHE A 235 8.87 -16.63 -8.09
N ALA A 236 9.51 -15.47 -8.04
CA ALA A 236 10.23 -14.96 -6.87
C ALA A 236 9.24 -14.23 -5.93
N LEU A 237 8.43 -15.01 -5.18
CA LEU A 237 7.40 -14.50 -4.28
C LEU A 237 7.98 -14.22 -2.88
N THR A 238 9.00 -13.40 -2.85
CA THR A 238 9.83 -13.06 -1.69
C THR A 238 9.22 -11.99 -0.77
N GLY A 239 8.03 -11.49 -1.14
CA GLY A 239 7.32 -10.40 -0.47
C GLY A 239 7.60 -9.04 -1.09
N TYR A 240 7.03 -8.01 -0.49
CA TYR A 240 7.06 -6.63 -0.99
C TYR A 240 7.38 -5.68 0.16
N HIS A 241 7.73 -4.44 -0.18
CA HIS A 241 7.99 -3.39 0.79
C HIS A 241 7.48 -2.02 0.30
N PRO A 242 7.18 -1.06 1.21
CA PRO A 242 6.91 0.33 0.84
C PRO A 242 8.07 0.97 0.07
N ASP A 243 7.77 2.01 -0.67
CA ASP A 243 8.80 2.86 -1.29
C ASP A 243 9.47 3.72 -0.21
N TYR A 244 10.48 3.16 0.42
CA TYR A 244 11.23 3.84 1.48
C TYR A 244 12.00 5.05 0.99
N ASP A 245 12.44 5.05 -0.27
CA ASP A 245 13.19 6.16 -0.84
C ASP A 245 12.26 7.35 -1.10
N PHE A 246 11.05 7.10 -1.58
CA PHE A 246 10.02 8.14 -1.66
C PHE A 246 9.66 8.68 -0.27
N LEU A 247 9.45 7.83 0.72
CA LEU A 247 9.14 8.28 2.09
C LEU A 247 10.23 9.17 2.66
N ARG A 248 11.51 8.81 2.48
CA ARG A 248 12.65 9.65 2.90
C ARG A 248 12.73 10.95 2.10
N ALA A 249 12.48 10.89 0.79
CA ALA A 249 12.53 12.07 -0.07
C ALA A 249 11.49 13.13 0.32
N VAL A 250 10.33 12.72 0.84
CA VAL A 250 9.31 13.64 1.38
C VAL A 250 9.56 14.01 2.85
N GLY A 251 10.70 13.61 3.44
CA GLY A 251 11.12 13.96 4.79
C GLY A 251 10.58 13.06 5.90
N ILE A 252 9.87 11.97 5.57
CA ILE A 252 9.33 11.04 6.57
C ILE A 252 10.46 10.17 7.11
N GLN A 253 10.65 10.19 8.43
CA GLN A 253 11.59 9.34 9.13
C GLN A 253 11.04 7.90 9.21
N LEU A 254 11.96 6.93 9.17
CA LEU A 254 11.64 5.52 9.25
C LEU A 254 12.29 4.91 10.50
N SER A 255 11.53 4.12 11.24
CA SER A 255 12.03 3.42 12.44
C SER A 255 12.96 2.27 12.07
N THR A 256 13.82 1.88 13.00
CA THR A 256 14.70 0.72 12.86
C THR A 256 14.33 -0.31 13.94
N PRO A 257 14.22 -1.61 13.63
CA PRO A 257 14.51 -2.28 12.34
C PRO A 257 13.31 -2.38 11.39
N GLU A 258 12.11 -2.00 11.80
CA GLU A 258 10.86 -2.33 11.07
C GLU A 258 10.55 -1.38 9.90
N MET A 259 11.33 -0.31 9.73
CA MET A 259 11.17 0.65 8.65
C MET A 259 9.75 1.26 8.59
N ARG A 260 9.11 1.42 9.75
CA ARG A 260 7.80 2.08 9.84
C ARG A 260 7.95 3.58 9.68
N PRO A 261 7.09 4.25 8.94
CA PRO A 261 6.99 5.69 8.96
C PRO A 261 6.76 6.19 10.41
N VAL A 262 7.56 7.14 10.85
CA VAL A 262 7.35 7.79 12.15
C VAL A 262 6.14 8.70 12.03
N CYS A 263 5.09 8.36 12.75
CA CYS A 263 3.85 9.14 12.79
C CYS A 263 3.18 9.02 14.17
N ASP A 264 2.34 9.97 14.48
CA ASP A 264 1.49 9.91 15.65
C ASP A 264 0.45 8.78 15.49
N PRO A 265 0.27 7.87 16.45
CA PRO A 265 -0.61 6.71 16.33
C PRO A 265 -2.11 7.06 16.32
N ASP A 266 -2.48 8.24 16.81
CA ASP A 266 -3.86 8.67 16.88
C ASP A 266 -4.29 9.50 15.69
N THR A 267 -3.41 10.36 15.17
CA THR A 267 -3.68 11.27 14.06
C THR A 267 -3.11 10.80 12.73
N PHE A 268 -2.11 9.93 12.74
CA PHE A 268 -1.30 9.52 11.59
C PHE A 268 -0.52 10.66 10.93
N GLU A 269 -0.37 11.82 11.59
CA GLU A 269 0.54 12.86 11.13
C GLU A 269 1.99 12.39 11.30
N SER A 270 2.80 12.54 10.26
CA SER A 270 4.21 12.15 10.30
C SER A 270 5.05 13.16 11.11
N ASN A 271 6.35 12.87 11.23
CA ASN A 271 7.32 13.84 11.75
C ASN A 271 7.40 15.14 10.92
N VAL A 272 6.83 15.15 9.71
CA VAL A 272 6.73 16.35 8.86
C VAL A 272 5.35 16.94 9.04
N PRO A 273 5.21 18.14 9.66
CA PRO A 273 3.91 18.78 9.87
C PRO A 273 3.12 18.91 8.57
N GLY A 274 1.85 18.52 8.60
CA GLY A 274 0.95 18.57 7.45
C GLY A 274 1.07 17.38 6.47
N ILE A 275 2.01 16.45 6.70
CA ILE A 275 2.11 15.19 5.94
C ILE A 275 1.63 14.03 6.84
N TYR A 276 0.64 13.30 6.37
CA TYR A 276 0.02 12.15 7.04
C TYR A 276 0.35 10.86 6.30
N VAL A 277 0.26 9.73 7.00
CA VAL A 277 0.49 8.40 6.44
C VAL A 277 -0.73 7.52 6.67
N ALA A 278 -1.25 6.84 5.64
CA ALA A 278 -2.45 6.03 5.75
C ALA A 278 -2.35 4.67 5.06
N GLY A 279 -3.08 3.69 5.59
CA GLY A 279 -3.15 2.34 5.03
C GLY A 279 -1.92 1.50 5.33
N VAL A 280 -1.67 0.51 4.49
CA VAL A 280 -0.67 -0.56 4.76
C VAL A 280 0.77 -0.07 4.82
N VAL A 281 1.09 1.10 4.26
CA VAL A 281 2.42 1.72 4.34
C VAL A 281 2.85 2.01 5.79
N VAL A 282 1.90 2.25 6.70
CA VAL A 282 2.16 2.52 8.13
C VAL A 282 2.86 1.37 8.83
N SER A 283 2.65 0.13 8.37
CA SER A 283 3.27 -1.06 8.97
C SER A 283 4.74 -1.30 8.56
N GLY A 284 5.29 -0.49 7.65
CA GLY A 284 6.66 -0.64 7.17
C GLY A 284 6.93 -2.04 6.59
N SER A 285 7.95 -2.73 7.09
CA SER A 285 8.30 -4.09 6.66
C SER A 285 7.37 -5.18 7.20
N ARG A 286 6.48 -4.86 8.16
CA ARG A 286 5.51 -5.79 8.75
C ARG A 286 4.23 -5.89 7.92
N THR A 287 4.34 -6.33 6.68
CA THR A 287 3.26 -6.35 5.67
C THR A 287 2.05 -7.24 6.00
N SER A 288 2.03 -7.89 7.17
CA SER A 288 0.92 -8.73 7.65
C SER A 288 0.12 -8.13 8.82
N GLU A 289 0.32 -6.85 9.14
CA GLU A 289 -0.35 -6.20 10.27
C GLU A 289 -1.50 -5.27 9.84
N ILE A 290 -1.32 -4.56 8.73
CA ILE A 290 -2.33 -3.63 8.22
C ILE A 290 -2.83 -4.13 6.86
N PHE A 291 -4.15 -4.20 6.75
CA PHE A 291 -4.89 -4.57 5.56
C PHE A 291 -5.99 -3.53 5.29
N ILE A 292 -6.86 -3.76 4.32
CA ILE A 292 -8.02 -2.88 4.08
C ILE A 292 -8.92 -2.84 5.32
N GLU A 293 -9.14 -3.98 5.96
CA GLU A 293 -10.04 -4.19 7.09
C GLU A 293 -9.81 -3.24 8.26
N ASN A 294 -8.55 -2.94 8.57
CA ASN A 294 -8.16 -2.04 9.65
C ASN A 294 -7.62 -0.70 9.15
N GLY A 295 -6.91 -0.68 8.02
CA GLY A 295 -6.36 0.53 7.43
C GLY A 295 -7.41 1.53 6.91
N ARG A 296 -8.62 1.06 6.58
CA ARG A 296 -9.73 1.90 6.12
C ARG A 296 -10.16 2.98 7.13
N PHE A 297 -9.88 2.77 8.42
CA PHE A 297 -10.23 3.71 9.48
C PHE A 297 -9.20 4.84 9.67
N HIS A 298 -8.00 4.73 9.09
CA HIS A 298 -6.99 5.80 9.18
C HIS A 298 -7.51 7.11 8.61
N GLY A 299 -8.26 7.05 7.50
CA GLY A 299 -8.83 8.24 6.86
C GLY A 299 -9.73 9.06 7.76
N ARG A 300 -10.53 8.41 8.62
CA ARG A 300 -11.39 9.09 9.59
C ARG A 300 -10.58 9.84 10.64
N LYS A 301 -9.59 9.20 11.25
CA LYS A 301 -8.71 9.83 12.24
C LYS A 301 -7.97 11.04 11.67
N ILE A 302 -7.45 10.92 10.44
CA ILE A 302 -6.79 12.00 9.71
C ILE A 302 -7.76 13.17 9.48
N ALA A 303 -8.98 12.91 9.02
CA ALA A 303 -9.98 13.95 8.76
C ALA A 303 -10.43 14.67 10.04
N GLU A 304 -10.55 13.93 11.15
CA GLU A 304 -10.86 14.48 12.48
C GLU A 304 -9.75 15.43 12.98
N ASP A 305 -8.47 15.04 12.84
CA ASP A 305 -7.33 15.89 13.20
C ASP A 305 -7.26 17.16 12.32
N LEU A 306 -7.42 17.00 11.01
CA LEU A 306 -7.46 18.13 10.07
C LEU A 306 -8.55 19.13 10.43
N ALA A 307 -9.76 18.66 10.75
CA ALA A 307 -10.88 19.51 11.15
C ALA A 307 -10.63 20.22 12.48
N GLY A 308 -10.00 19.53 13.44
CA GLY A 308 -9.61 20.11 14.73
C GLY A 308 -8.59 21.24 14.56
N LYS A 309 -7.55 21.03 13.75
CA LYS A 309 -6.52 22.04 13.45
C LYS A 309 -7.07 23.27 12.71
N MET A 310 -8.04 23.09 11.81
CA MET A 310 -8.68 24.22 11.13
C MET A 310 -9.54 25.04 12.10
N LYS A 311 -10.34 24.41 12.95
CA LYS A 311 -11.15 25.12 13.96
C LYS A 311 -10.25 25.88 14.93
N GLY A 312 -9.12 25.32 15.34
CA GLY A 312 -8.13 25.99 16.18
C GLY A 312 -7.53 27.22 15.51
N LYS A 313 -7.14 27.13 14.23
CA LYS A 313 -6.61 28.28 13.46
C LYS A 313 -7.67 29.38 13.27
N MET A 314 -8.91 29.06 12.98
CA MET A 314 -10.01 30.04 12.90
C MET A 314 -10.25 30.74 14.23
N LYS A 315 -10.24 29.99 15.34
CA LYS A 315 -10.42 30.59 16.69
C LYS A 315 -9.25 31.50 17.06
N ALA A 316 -8.00 31.12 16.70
CA ALA A 316 -6.84 31.96 16.92
C ALA A 316 -6.91 33.27 16.09
N ALA A 317 -7.27 33.18 14.82
CA ALA A 317 -7.39 34.33 13.93
C ALA A 317 -8.50 35.31 14.43
N LEU A 318 -9.66 34.76 14.84
CA LEU A 318 -10.74 35.58 15.43
C LEU A 318 -10.31 36.24 16.74
N SER A 319 -9.51 35.61 17.58
CA SER A 319 -8.97 36.20 18.80
C SER A 319 -7.95 37.31 18.51
N GLU A 320 -7.13 37.15 17.51
CA GLU A 320 -6.18 38.21 17.05
C GLU A 320 -6.89 39.39 16.46
N GLU A 321 -7.95 39.20 15.64
CA GLU A 321 -8.80 40.31 15.17
C GLU A 321 -9.52 41.03 16.31
N GLN A 322 -10.02 40.32 17.31
CA GLN A 322 -10.66 40.91 18.50
C GLN A 322 -9.67 41.71 19.34
N ILE A 323 -8.43 41.24 19.47
CA ILE A 323 -7.35 41.98 20.17
C ILE A 323 -7.00 43.25 19.39
N ALA A 324 -6.83 43.15 18.08
CA ALA A 324 -6.53 44.30 17.23
C ALA A 324 -7.64 45.39 17.26
N VAL A 325 -8.92 44.97 17.26
CA VAL A 325 -10.06 45.87 17.39
C VAL A 325 -10.10 46.50 18.77
N SER A 326 -9.78 45.75 19.84
CA SER A 326 -9.70 46.30 21.22
C SER A 326 -8.57 47.33 21.37
N GLU A 327 -7.39 47.07 20.77
CA GLU A 327 -6.28 48.02 20.78
C GLU A 327 -6.60 49.28 19.96
N ALA A 328 -7.27 49.16 18.82
CA ALA A 328 -7.72 50.30 18.02
C ALA A 328 -8.76 51.15 18.74
N GLN A 329 -9.64 50.59 19.55
CA GLN A 329 -10.62 51.31 20.37
C GLN A 329 -10.00 52.01 21.59
N THR A 330 -8.85 51.54 22.08
CA THR A 330 -8.15 52.17 23.22
C THR A 330 -7.38 53.43 22.81
N ILE A 331 -7.15 53.69 21.53
CA ILE A 331 -6.43 54.86 21.00
C ILE A 331 -7.37 56.05 20.81
N ILE A 332 -8.70 55.91 20.92
CA ILE A 332 -9.68 57.03 20.83
C ILE A 332 -10.27 57.30 22.20
N ALA A 333 -9.48 57.88 23.09
CA ALA A 333 -10.04 58.56 24.26
C ALA A 333 -10.22 60.03 23.91
N PRO A 334 -11.42 60.63 24.10
CA PRO A 334 -11.64 62.05 23.77
C PRO A 334 -10.94 62.95 24.78
N THR A 335 -10.16 63.85 24.29
CA THR A 335 -9.63 65.01 25.00
C THR A 335 -10.77 65.89 25.52
N HIS A 336 -10.64 66.24 26.77
CA HIS A 336 -11.50 67.13 27.52
C HIS A 336 -12.00 68.36 26.75
N TRP A 337 -13.31 68.62 26.85
CA TRP A 337 -13.83 69.96 26.73
C TRP A 337 -13.98 70.57 28.13
N VAL A 338 -13.19 71.58 28.44
CA VAL A 338 -13.39 72.49 29.56
C VAL A 338 -14.38 73.49 29.04
N ASN A 339 -15.58 73.59 29.67
CA ASN A 339 -16.45 74.75 29.52
C ASN A 339 -16.05 75.77 30.55
N GLU A 340 -15.66 76.91 30.06
CA GLU A 340 -15.76 78.16 30.80
C GLU A 340 -17.09 78.84 30.41
N GLU A 341 -17.78 79.31 31.45
CA GLU A 341 -18.98 80.20 31.64
C GLU A 341 -20.34 79.54 31.63
#